data_e516eceed3c77807ae100a21f872ffb1
#
_entry.id   e516eceed3c77807ae100a21f872ffb1
#
_cell.length_a   1.000
_cell.length_b   1.000
_cell.length_c   1.000
_cell.angle_alpha   90.00
_cell.angle_beta   90.00
_cell.angle_gamma   90.00
#
_symmetry.space_group_name_H-M   'P 1'
#
loop_
_entity.id
_entity.type
_entity.pdbx_description
1 polymer ?
#
loop_
_entity_poly.entity_id
_entity_poly.type
_entity_poly.pdbx_seq_one_letter_code
_entity_poly.pdbx_strand_id
1 'polypeptide(L)'
;MNDQSDKSTARVFFALWPKAAERKLLAAWQAPLKRLCGGRAMRGETLHNTLIFVGDIEAYGLEVLQRAAQEVGGKGFELCFDEARYWGHNHIVYAAPRHVPQQLAQLADVLGQRLDAHRFKFDRREYQPHVTLLRNARWSDAPLPAMQPVCWRIADFALVQSVHRDGLADYRVLARFPLGAGGG
;
A
#
# COMPACT_ATOMS: atom_id res chain seq x y z
N MET A 1 -1.09 21.35 -38.28
CA MET A 1 -0.11 20.65 -37.41
C MET A 1 -0.79 20.43 -36.07
N ASN A 2 -1.39 19.24 -35.90
CA ASN A 2 -1.99 18.86 -34.61
C ASN A 2 -0.87 18.30 -33.74
N ASP A 3 -0.39 19.10 -32.83
CA ASP A 3 0.41 18.64 -31.68
C ASP A 3 -0.53 17.99 -30.66
N GLN A 4 -0.92 16.75 -30.93
CA GLN A 4 -1.44 15.86 -29.89
C GLN A 4 -0.21 15.29 -29.16
N SER A 5 0.35 16.08 -28.26
CA SER A 5 1.23 15.53 -27.23
C SER A 5 0.43 14.47 -26.50
N ASP A 6 0.81 13.22 -26.71
CA ASP A 6 0.28 12.04 -26.05
C ASP A 6 0.35 12.28 -24.54
N LYS A 7 -0.76 12.72 -23.93
CA LYS A 7 -0.88 12.96 -22.49
C LYS A 7 -0.97 11.60 -21.79
N SER A 8 0.12 10.84 -21.84
CA SER A 8 0.16 9.59 -21.10
C SER A 8 0.09 9.88 -19.61
N THR A 9 -1.01 9.50 -18.99
CA THR A 9 -1.17 9.58 -17.53
C THR A 9 -0.80 8.25 -16.90
N ALA A 10 -0.16 8.31 -15.74
CA ALA A 10 0.15 7.16 -14.90
C ALA A 10 -0.66 7.23 -13.61
N ARG A 11 -1.38 6.17 -13.28
CA ARG A 11 -2.08 6.05 -12.01
C ARG A 11 -1.11 5.55 -10.96
N VAL A 12 -0.85 6.36 -9.93
CA VAL A 12 0.21 6.08 -8.97
C VAL A 12 -0.23 6.21 -7.51
N PHE A 13 0.50 5.52 -6.65
CA PHE A 13 0.35 5.58 -5.20
C PHE A 13 1.69 5.31 -4.51
N PHE A 14 1.81 5.73 -3.26
CA PHE A 14 2.93 5.37 -2.40
C PHE A 14 2.56 4.20 -1.51
N ALA A 15 3.50 3.29 -1.29
CA ALA A 15 3.27 2.08 -0.51
C ALA A 15 4.51 1.58 0.22
N LEU A 16 4.28 0.87 1.31
CA LEU A 16 5.25 -0.10 1.82
C LEU A 16 5.12 -1.36 0.98
N TRP A 17 6.23 -1.74 0.34
CA TRP A 17 6.26 -2.85 -0.61
C TRP A 17 7.03 -4.03 -0.02
N PRO A 18 6.35 -5.04 0.55
CA PRO A 18 7.01 -6.19 1.16
C PRO A 18 7.86 -6.95 0.15
N LYS A 19 8.90 -7.60 0.63
CA LYS A 19 9.69 -8.54 -0.18
C LYS A 19 8.90 -9.82 -0.45
N ALA A 20 9.40 -10.67 -1.32
CA ALA A 20 8.72 -11.91 -1.69
C ALA A 20 8.42 -12.83 -0.50
N ALA A 21 9.32 -12.89 0.49
CA ALA A 21 9.15 -13.71 1.69
C ALA A 21 7.94 -13.26 2.52
N GLU A 22 7.85 -11.97 2.83
CA GLU A 22 6.74 -11.40 3.62
C GLU A 22 5.42 -11.50 2.86
N ARG A 23 5.43 -11.26 1.54
CA ARG A 23 4.23 -11.45 0.70
C ARG A 23 3.74 -12.88 0.70
N LYS A 24 4.65 -13.87 0.68
CA LYS A 24 4.29 -15.29 0.78
C LYS A 24 3.63 -15.63 2.12
N LEU A 25 4.15 -15.07 3.22
CA LEU A 25 3.55 -15.24 4.55
C LEU A 25 2.17 -14.60 4.64
N LEU A 26 1.99 -13.38 4.12
CA LEU A 26 0.68 -12.72 4.05
C LEU A 26 -0.30 -13.48 3.15
N ALA A 27 0.16 -13.99 2.01
CA ALA A 27 -0.67 -14.80 1.12
C ALA A 27 -1.17 -16.10 1.77
N ALA A 28 -0.41 -16.67 2.71
CA ALA A 28 -0.83 -17.86 3.45
C ALA A 28 -2.09 -17.61 4.30
N TRP A 29 -2.38 -16.35 4.67
CA TRP A 29 -3.61 -15.99 5.38
C TRP A 29 -4.86 -16.11 4.50
N GLN A 30 -4.72 -16.04 3.19
CA GLN A 30 -5.86 -15.98 2.27
C GLN A 30 -6.71 -17.27 2.29
N ALA A 31 -6.09 -18.44 2.34
CA ALA A 31 -6.81 -19.71 2.25
C ALA A 31 -7.80 -19.92 3.40
N PRO A 32 -7.42 -19.80 4.70
CA PRO A 32 -8.37 -19.93 5.80
C PRO A 32 -9.43 -18.82 5.80
N LEU A 33 -9.07 -17.58 5.47
CA LEU A 33 -10.01 -16.46 5.39
C LEU A 33 -11.00 -16.62 4.23
N LYS A 34 -10.55 -17.13 3.07
CA LYS A 34 -11.41 -17.39 1.93
C LYS A 34 -12.42 -18.52 2.19
N ARG A 35 -12.05 -19.55 2.96
CA ARG A 35 -12.99 -20.59 3.38
C ARG A 35 -14.12 -20.02 4.23
N LEU A 36 -13.83 -19.01 5.06
CA LEU A 36 -14.81 -18.38 5.95
C LEU A 36 -15.64 -17.29 5.25
N CYS A 37 -14.99 -16.44 4.46
CA CYS A 37 -15.60 -15.22 3.92
C CYS A 37 -15.87 -15.30 2.42
N GLY A 38 -15.44 -16.35 1.72
CA GLY A 38 -15.51 -16.39 0.25
C GLY A 38 -14.66 -15.31 -0.41
N GLY A 39 -15.13 -14.84 -1.56
CA GLY A 39 -14.48 -13.77 -2.29
C GLY A 39 -13.30 -14.23 -3.15
N ARG A 40 -12.57 -13.25 -3.68
CA ARG A 40 -11.42 -13.43 -4.57
C ARG A 40 -10.13 -13.03 -3.86
N ALA A 41 -9.19 -13.98 -3.77
CA ALA A 41 -7.87 -13.69 -3.24
C ALA A 41 -7.09 -12.72 -4.16
N MET A 42 -6.39 -11.79 -3.54
CA MET A 42 -5.42 -10.95 -4.21
C MET A 42 -4.22 -11.80 -4.66
N ARG A 43 -3.60 -11.46 -5.79
CA ARG A 43 -2.36 -12.11 -6.21
C ARG A 43 -1.24 -11.79 -5.21
N GLY A 44 -0.45 -12.80 -4.84
CA GLY A 44 0.59 -12.64 -3.81
C GLY A 44 1.61 -11.56 -4.13
N GLU A 45 2.00 -11.44 -5.42
CA GLU A 45 2.93 -10.42 -5.90
C GLU A 45 2.40 -8.99 -5.79
N THR A 46 1.09 -8.81 -5.65
CA THR A 46 0.44 -7.49 -5.54
C THR A 46 0.12 -7.07 -4.10
N LEU A 47 0.45 -7.90 -3.12
CA LEU A 47 0.21 -7.58 -1.70
C LEU A 47 1.12 -6.44 -1.24
N HIS A 48 0.51 -5.37 -0.73
CA HIS A 48 1.21 -4.17 -0.27
C HIS A 48 0.38 -3.41 0.75
N ASN A 49 1.02 -2.50 1.47
CA ASN A 49 0.33 -1.53 2.33
C ASN A 49 0.43 -0.14 1.69
N THR A 50 -0.69 0.38 1.18
CA THR A 50 -0.74 1.73 0.61
C THR A 50 -0.53 2.76 1.72
N LEU A 51 0.34 3.73 1.48
CA LEU A 51 0.53 4.91 2.33
C LEU A 51 -0.39 6.06 1.88
N ILE A 52 -0.26 6.46 0.61
CA ILE A 52 -1.05 7.55 0.02
C ILE A 52 -1.39 7.21 -1.42
N PHE A 53 -2.66 7.32 -1.77
CA PHE A 53 -3.12 7.21 -3.15
C PHE A 53 -3.12 8.59 -3.81
N VAL A 54 -2.34 8.75 -4.88
CA VAL A 54 -2.21 10.03 -5.61
C VAL A 54 -3.19 10.10 -6.78
N GLY A 55 -3.36 9.00 -7.51
CA GLY A 55 -4.23 8.95 -8.68
C GLY A 55 -3.49 9.18 -9.99
N ASP A 56 -4.17 9.75 -10.98
CA ASP A 56 -3.63 9.93 -12.31
C ASP A 56 -2.73 11.15 -12.38
N ILE A 57 -1.48 10.95 -12.79
CA ILE A 57 -0.43 11.96 -12.91
C ILE A 57 0.07 11.98 -14.35
N GLU A 58 0.21 13.16 -14.93
CA GLU A 58 0.86 13.34 -16.24
C GLU A 58 2.37 13.04 -16.15
N ALA A 59 2.96 12.61 -17.25
CA ALA A 59 4.35 12.13 -17.27
C ALA A 59 5.36 13.10 -16.64
N TYR A 60 5.21 14.41 -16.90
CA TYR A 60 6.08 15.44 -16.32
C TYR A 60 5.92 15.58 -14.79
N GLY A 61 4.76 15.24 -14.25
CA GLY A 61 4.49 15.29 -12.82
C GLY A 61 5.19 14.17 -12.04
N LEU A 62 5.57 13.07 -12.69
CA LEU A 62 6.25 11.95 -12.04
C LEU A 62 7.59 12.33 -11.45
N GLU A 63 8.39 13.14 -12.16
CA GLU A 63 9.69 13.61 -11.67
C GLU A 63 9.52 14.51 -10.43
N VAL A 64 8.54 15.42 -10.48
CA VAL A 64 8.24 16.31 -9.34
C VAL A 64 7.75 15.49 -8.15
N LEU A 65 6.91 14.49 -8.40
CA LEU A 65 6.41 13.58 -7.37
C LEU A 65 7.55 12.78 -6.71
N GLN A 66 8.51 12.31 -7.49
CA GLN A 66 9.70 11.62 -6.97
C GLN A 66 10.58 12.56 -6.13
N ARG A 67 10.77 13.81 -6.55
CA ARG A 67 11.50 14.82 -5.75
C ARG A 67 10.81 15.07 -4.41
N ALA A 68 9.50 15.28 -4.41
CA ALA A 68 8.73 15.45 -3.18
C ALA A 68 8.94 14.27 -2.22
N ALA A 69 8.94 13.04 -2.73
CA ALA A 69 9.17 11.84 -1.94
C ALA A 69 10.62 11.70 -1.44
N GLN A 70 11.60 12.16 -2.19
CA GLN A 70 13.02 12.21 -1.76
C GLN A 70 13.27 13.14 -0.57
N GLU A 71 12.40 14.16 -0.40
CA GLU A 71 12.45 15.06 0.76
C GLU A 71 11.89 14.45 2.05
N VAL A 72 11.28 13.27 1.96
CA VAL A 72 10.72 12.58 3.11
C VAL A 72 11.83 11.91 3.90
N GLY A 73 12.17 12.50 5.03
CA GLY A 73 13.06 11.90 6.01
C GLY A 73 12.29 10.95 6.94
N GLY A 74 13.05 10.07 7.60
CA GLY A 74 12.49 9.18 8.61
C GLY A 74 13.46 8.08 8.98
N LYS A 75 13.18 7.39 10.08
CA LYS A 75 13.95 6.22 10.50
C LYS A 75 13.19 4.95 10.12
N GLY A 76 13.91 3.92 9.70
CA GLY A 76 13.34 2.60 9.53
C GLY A 76 12.77 2.05 10.85
N PHE A 77 11.73 1.23 10.75
CA PHE A 77 11.02 0.66 11.90
C PHE A 77 10.55 -0.76 11.60
N GLU A 78 10.13 -1.49 12.63
CA GLU A 78 9.47 -2.77 12.46
C GLU A 78 7.95 -2.59 12.35
N LEU A 79 7.32 -3.30 11.44
CA LEU A 79 5.87 -3.36 11.28
C LEU A 79 5.41 -4.81 11.28
N CYS A 80 4.43 -5.12 12.14
CA CYS A 80 3.82 -6.43 12.25
C CYS A 80 2.36 -6.38 11.86
N PHE A 81 1.94 -7.21 10.91
CA PHE A 81 0.54 -7.51 10.66
C PHE A 81 0.19 -8.77 11.42
N ASP A 82 -0.74 -8.69 12.36
CA ASP A 82 -1.04 -9.74 13.32
C ASP A 82 -2.55 -9.97 13.54
N GLU A 83 -3.39 -9.27 12.76
CA GLU A 83 -4.83 -9.36 12.84
C GLU A 83 -5.48 -9.32 11.46
N ALA A 84 -6.46 -10.21 11.23
CA ALA A 84 -7.35 -10.12 10.08
C ALA A 84 -8.60 -9.30 10.45
N ARG A 85 -9.02 -8.41 9.56
CA ARG A 85 -10.21 -7.57 9.72
C ARG A 85 -11.05 -7.55 8.44
N TYR A 86 -12.30 -7.09 8.56
CA TYR A 86 -13.24 -6.97 7.46
C TYR A 86 -13.84 -5.57 7.37
N TRP A 87 -13.89 -5.01 6.17
CA TRP A 87 -14.65 -3.81 5.85
C TRP A 87 -15.93 -4.17 5.09
N GLY A 88 -17.08 -4.03 5.75
CA GLY A 88 -18.37 -4.38 5.17
C GLY A 88 -18.79 -3.50 4.00
N HIS A 89 -18.41 -2.20 4.01
CA HIS A 89 -18.82 -1.24 2.99
C HIS A 89 -18.20 -1.50 1.60
N ASN A 90 -17.07 -2.18 1.54
CA ASN A 90 -16.37 -2.50 0.29
C ASN A 90 -16.04 -3.98 0.13
N HIS A 91 -16.53 -4.81 1.06
CA HIS A 91 -16.39 -6.27 1.02
C HIS A 91 -14.94 -6.75 0.91
N ILE A 92 -14.06 -6.19 1.75
CA ILE A 92 -12.64 -6.49 1.78
C ILE A 92 -12.27 -7.17 3.10
N VAL A 93 -11.53 -8.29 3.02
CA VAL A 93 -10.76 -8.85 4.13
C VAL A 93 -9.31 -8.41 3.99
N TYR A 94 -8.74 -7.94 5.08
CA TYR A 94 -7.39 -7.38 5.08
C TYR A 94 -6.59 -7.76 6.33
N ALA A 95 -5.27 -7.75 6.20
CA ALA A 95 -4.36 -7.82 7.34
C ALA A 95 -4.15 -6.42 7.91
N ALA A 96 -4.15 -6.32 9.22
CA ALA A 96 -3.92 -5.07 9.95
C ALA A 96 -2.91 -5.28 11.10
N PRO A 97 -2.16 -4.25 11.48
CA PRO A 97 -1.42 -4.24 12.73
C PRO A 97 -2.37 -3.90 13.88
N ARG A 98 -2.28 -4.60 15.02
CA ARG A 98 -2.95 -4.20 16.27
C ARG A 98 -2.33 -2.95 16.85
N HIS A 99 -1.00 -2.82 16.70
CA HIS A 99 -0.24 -1.66 17.15
C HIS A 99 0.41 -1.00 15.95
N VAL A 100 0.00 0.24 15.69
CA VAL A 100 0.59 1.06 14.61
C VAL A 100 1.82 1.76 15.17
N PRO A 101 3.03 1.47 14.63
CA PRO A 101 4.23 2.19 15.04
C PRO A 101 4.09 3.70 14.77
N GLN A 102 4.53 4.52 15.74
CA GLN A 102 4.49 5.98 15.58
C GLN A 102 5.23 6.45 14.31
N GLN A 103 6.33 5.78 13.98
CA GLN A 103 7.12 6.08 12.78
C GLN A 103 6.31 5.88 11.48
N LEU A 104 5.37 4.93 11.47
CA LEU A 104 4.50 4.72 10.31
C LEU A 104 3.51 5.88 10.13
N ALA A 105 2.88 6.33 11.22
CA ALA A 105 2.00 7.49 11.18
C ALA A 105 2.77 8.75 10.75
N GLN A 106 3.95 8.97 11.33
CA GLN A 106 4.83 10.08 10.96
C GLN A 106 5.26 10.02 9.48
N LEU A 107 5.57 8.85 8.96
CA LEU A 107 5.93 8.68 7.55
C LEU A 107 4.77 9.11 6.63
N ALA A 108 3.55 8.66 6.92
CA ALA A 108 2.37 9.03 6.14
C ALA A 108 2.10 10.54 6.21
N ASP A 109 2.20 11.14 7.40
CA ASP A 109 1.98 12.57 7.61
C ASP A 109 3.03 13.42 6.89
N VAL A 110 4.32 13.11 7.03
CA VAL A 110 5.41 13.85 6.37
C VAL A 110 5.29 13.71 4.86
N LEU A 111 5.00 12.53 4.34
CA LEU A 111 4.77 12.33 2.91
C LEU A 111 3.62 13.20 2.42
N GLY A 112 2.47 13.22 3.12
CA GLY A 112 1.35 14.09 2.81
C GLY A 112 1.72 15.59 2.79
N GLN A 113 2.49 16.05 3.78
CA GLN A 113 2.98 17.43 3.85
C GLN A 113 3.88 17.78 2.65
N ARG A 114 4.76 16.87 2.21
CA ARG A 114 5.62 17.08 1.02
C ARG A 114 4.79 17.13 -0.26
N LEU A 115 3.80 16.25 -0.39
CA LEU A 115 2.89 16.29 -1.54
C LEU A 115 2.10 17.61 -1.59
N ASP A 116 1.64 18.10 -0.45
CA ASP A 116 0.96 19.41 -0.34
C ASP A 116 1.89 20.58 -0.72
N ALA A 117 3.13 20.57 -0.24
CA ALA A 117 4.11 21.60 -0.56
C ALA A 117 4.40 21.66 -2.07
N HIS A 118 4.36 20.54 -2.75
CA HIS A 118 4.49 20.42 -4.20
C HIS A 118 3.15 20.49 -4.96
N ARG A 119 2.04 20.84 -4.26
CA ARG A 119 0.70 21.05 -4.81
C ARG A 119 0.08 19.83 -5.50
N PHE A 120 0.43 18.62 -5.08
CA PHE A 120 -0.25 17.42 -5.54
C PHE A 120 -1.59 17.25 -4.85
N LYS A 121 -2.57 16.78 -5.63
CA LYS A 121 -3.82 16.25 -5.09
C LYS A 121 -3.62 14.79 -4.71
N PHE A 122 -4.17 14.37 -3.60
CA PHE A 122 -4.10 12.98 -3.15
C PHE A 122 -5.28 12.67 -2.22
N ASP A 123 -5.50 11.39 -1.94
CA ASP A 123 -6.53 10.94 -1.01
C ASP A 123 -6.16 11.34 0.42
N ARG A 124 -7.04 12.13 1.07
CA ARG A 124 -6.83 12.69 2.41
C ARG A 124 -7.58 11.94 3.50
N ARG A 125 -8.08 10.76 3.21
CA ARG A 125 -8.73 9.95 4.24
C ARG A 125 -7.73 9.60 5.34
N GLU A 126 -8.25 9.43 6.54
CA GLU A 126 -7.44 8.97 7.67
C GLU A 126 -6.66 7.70 7.29
N TYR A 127 -5.37 7.73 7.54
CA TYR A 127 -4.50 6.61 7.22
C TYR A 127 -4.77 5.42 8.12
N GLN A 128 -5.15 4.30 7.53
CA GLN A 128 -5.34 3.03 8.22
C GLN A 128 -4.44 1.98 7.56
N PRO A 129 -3.35 1.57 8.23
CA PRO A 129 -2.44 0.57 7.67
C PRO A 129 -3.14 -0.77 7.46
N HIS A 130 -3.10 -1.28 6.23
CA HIS A 130 -3.71 -2.55 5.87
C HIS A 130 -3.07 -3.17 4.63
N VAL A 131 -3.13 -4.49 4.54
CA VAL A 131 -2.86 -5.23 3.31
C VAL A 131 -4.13 -5.95 2.89
N THR A 132 -4.69 -5.58 1.74
CA THR A 132 -5.88 -6.24 1.18
C THR A 132 -5.55 -7.68 0.82
N LEU A 133 -6.28 -8.64 1.40
CA LEU A 133 -6.11 -10.07 1.16
C LEU A 133 -7.19 -10.64 0.24
N LEU A 134 -8.45 -10.28 0.48
CA LEU A 134 -9.60 -10.75 -0.31
C LEU A 134 -10.49 -9.56 -0.71
N ARG A 135 -11.05 -9.61 -1.91
CA ARG A 135 -12.10 -8.70 -2.40
C ARG A 135 -13.39 -9.48 -2.67
N ASN A 136 -14.52 -8.77 -2.68
CA ASN A 136 -15.85 -9.37 -2.84
C ASN A 136 -16.11 -10.48 -1.79
N ALA A 137 -15.55 -10.31 -0.60
CA ALA A 137 -15.76 -11.20 0.53
C ALA A 137 -17.11 -10.90 1.21
N ARG A 138 -17.69 -11.90 1.84
CA ARG A 138 -18.89 -11.78 2.66
C ARG A 138 -18.60 -12.42 4.01
N TRP A 139 -18.63 -11.61 5.05
CA TRP A 139 -18.40 -12.08 6.41
C TRP A 139 -19.74 -12.18 7.15
N SER A 140 -19.93 -13.28 7.89
CA SER A 140 -21.16 -13.62 8.60
C SER A 140 -20.98 -13.59 10.12
N ASP A 141 -20.23 -12.63 10.64
CA ASP A 141 -20.00 -12.40 12.07
C ASP A 141 -19.31 -13.56 12.83
N ALA A 142 -18.89 -14.62 12.14
CA ALA A 142 -18.06 -15.64 12.75
C ALA A 142 -16.68 -15.05 13.12
N PRO A 143 -16.07 -15.43 14.27
CA PRO A 143 -14.74 -14.94 14.62
C PRO A 143 -13.72 -15.21 13.51
N LEU A 144 -13.02 -14.16 13.08
CA LEU A 144 -11.89 -14.34 12.16
C LEU A 144 -10.79 -15.13 12.87
N PRO A 145 -10.12 -16.06 12.18
CA PRO A 145 -9.10 -16.89 12.80
C PRO A 145 -7.91 -16.04 13.28
N ALA A 146 -7.30 -16.45 14.38
CA ALA A 146 -6.01 -15.91 14.80
C ALA A 146 -4.96 -16.26 13.75
N MET A 147 -4.24 -15.24 13.27
CA MET A 147 -3.25 -15.39 12.22
C MET A 147 -1.83 -15.36 12.81
N GLN A 148 -0.91 -16.09 12.19
CA GLN A 148 0.50 -15.97 12.55
C GLN A 148 1.01 -14.59 12.15
N PRO A 149 1.62 -13.82 13.08
CA PRO A 149 2.13 -12.49 12.77
C PRO A 149 3.13 -12.50 11.63
N VAL A 150 3.03 -11.51 10.75
CA VAL A 150 4.00 -11.26 9.69
C VAL A 150 4.66 -9.92 9.94
N CYS A 151 5.91 -9.98 10.40
CA CYS A 151 6.68 -8.80 10.78
C CYS A 151 7.87 -8.63 9.85
N TRP A 152 8.17 -7.40 9.48
CA TRP A 152 9.42 -7.08 8.77
C TRP A 152 9.88 -5.66 9.05
N ARG A 153 11.17 -5.44 8.83
CA ARG A 153 11.76 -4.11 8.95
C ARG A 153 11.42 -3.28 7.73
N ILE A 154 10.78 -2.14 7.95
CA ILE A 154 10.56 -1.11 6.94
C ILE A 154 11.83 -0.27 6.85
N ALA A 155 12.52 -0.38 5.72
CA ALA A 155 13.74 0.37 5.43
C ALA A 155 13.56 1.34 4.26
N ASP A 156 12.47 1.25 3.53
CA ASP A 156 12.11 2.12 2.42
C ASP A 156 10.58 2.17 2.23
N PHE A 157 10.13 3.11 1.42
CA PHE A 157 8.80 3.12 0.81
C PHE A 157 8.94 3.28 -0.69
N ALA A 158 7.89 2.97 -1.45
CA ALA A 158 7.93 2.92 -2.90
C ALA A 158 6.87 3.82 -3.54
N LEU A 159 7.20 4.41 -4.69
CA LEU A 159 6.23 4.93 -5.66
C LEU A 159 5.88 3.81 -6.63
N VAL A 160 4.60 3.53 -6.76
CA VAL A 160 4.08 2.40 -7.53
C VAL A 160 3.06 2.89 -8.55
N GLN A 161 3.18 2.39 -9.77
CA GLN A 161 2.21 2.61 -10.84
C GLN A 161 1.22 1.44 -10.88
N SER A 162 -0.07 1.76 -10.90
CA SER A 162 -1.12 0.80 -11.24
C SER A 162 -1.27 0.73 -12.75
N VAL A 163 -1.07 -0.46 -13.30
CA VAL A 163 -1.32 -0.75 -14.71
C VAL A 163 -2.42 -1.80 -14.80
N HIS A 164 -3.27 -1.70 -15.82
CA HIS A 164 -4.28 -2.71 -16.07
C HIS A 164 -3.82 -3.58 -17.24
N ARG A 165 -3.69 -4.88 -17.00
CA ARG A 165 -3.42 -5.87 -18.03
C ARG A 165 -4.51 -6.93 -17.98
N ASP A 166 -5.15 -7.19 -19.11
CA ASP A 166 -6.19 -8.23 -19.25
C ASP A 166 -7.32 -8.12 -18.20
N GLY A 167 -7.72 -6.88 -17.86
CA GLY A 167 -8.76 -6.61 -16.85
C GLY A 167 -8.33 -6.80 -15.40
N LEU A 168 -7.06 -7.13 -15.14
CA LEU A 168 -6.49 -7.26 -13.81
C LEU A 168 -5.56 -6.08 -13.49
N ALA A 169 -5.67 -5.58 -12.26
CA ALA A 169 -4.71 -4.61 -11.77
C ALA A 169 -3.34 -5.29 -11.60
N ASP A 170 -2.33 -4.71 -12.20
CA ASP A 170 -0.93 -5.05 -12.00
C ASP A 170 -0.19 -3.82 -11.47
N TYR A 171 0.97 -4.03 -10.84
CA TYR A 171 1.68 -2.96 -10.17
C TYR A 171 3.16 -2.96 -10.57
N ARG A 172 3.66 -1.78 -10.91
CA ARG A 172 5.06 -1.57 -11.23
C ARG A 172 5.68 -0.58 -10.26
N VAL A 173 6.71 -1.01 -9.53
CA VAL A 173 7.51 -0.12 -8.68
C VAL A 173 8.34 0.80 -9.58
N LEU A 174 8.10 2.11 -9.49
CA LEU A 174 8.80 3.13 -10.27
C LEU A 174 10.06 3.63 -9.56
N ALA A 175 9.98 3.79 -8.23
CA ALA A 175 11.09 4.29 -7.41
C ALA A 175 10.98 3.78 -5.98
N ARG A 176 12.11 3.71 -5.26
CA ARG A 176 12.18 3.44 -3.83
C ARG A 176 12.89 4.57 -3.11
N PHE A 177 12.43 4.89 -1.92
CA PHE A 177 12.93 5.99 -1.10
C PHE A 177 13.40 5.41 0.23
N PRO A 178 14.73 5.37 0.48
CA PRO A 178 15.27 4.77 1.69
C PRO A 178 14.93 5.63 2.92
N LEU A 179 14.64 4.94 4.02
CA LEU A 179 14.57 5.52 5.35
C LEU A 179 15.94 5.38 6.05
N GLY A 180 16.30 6.33 6.88
CA GLY A 180 17.54 6.29 7.64
C GLY A 180 17.63 5.05 8.55
N ALA A 181 18.85 4.69 8.96
CA ALA A 181 19.06 3.60 9.90
C ALA A 181 18.29 3.90 11.19
N GLY A 182 17.34 3.06 11.53
CA GLY A 182 16.66 3.12 12.82
C GLY A 182 17.70 2.76 13.89
N GLY A 183 17.87 3.60 14.89
CA GLY A 183 18.59 3.21 16.11
C GLY A 183 17.88 1.98 16.70
N GLY A 184 18.66 0.96 17.03
CA GLY A 184 18.19 -0.20 17.80
C GLY A 184 17.81 0.22 19.22
#